data_ec50958716f309373a4d6af9bba8f735
#
_entry.id   ec50958716f309373a4d6af9bba8f735
#
_cell.length_a   1.000
_cell.length_b   1.000
_cell.length_c   1.000
_cell.angle_alpha   90.00
_cell.angle_beta   90.00
_cell.angle_gamma   90.00
#
_symmetry.space_group_name_H-M   'P 1'
#
loop_
_entity.id
_entity.type
_entity.pdbx_description
1 polymer ?
#
loop_
_entity_poly.entity_id
_entity_poly.type
_entity_poly.pdbx_seq_one_letter_code
_entity_poly.pdbx_strand_id
1 'polypeptide(L)'
;MIVSGVGTGGTITGIAKYLKQKNPEIKIIGADPFGSILGGGNEVFPYKVEGIGYDFFPDVLDNSLIDKYVKVNDEDSFDIARQLIKKEGLLCGGSSGTVVWAALEAAKSLKKGQKCLCILADGIRNYMSKFVSDEWMKKNNFKI
;
A
#
# COMPACT_ATOMS: atom_id res chain seq x y z
N MET A 1 3.40 -9.01 11.80
CA MET A 1 3.51 -8.58 10.39
C MET A 1 3.24 -7.08 10.33
N ILE A 2 4.00 -6.36 9.51
CA ILE A 2 3.78 -4.94 9.17
C ILE A 2 3.59 -4.84 7.67
N VAL A 3 2.62 -4.05 7.23
CA VAL A 3 2.37 -3.76 5.82
C VAL A 3 2.44 -2.25 5.60
N SER A 4 3.20 -1.82 4.61
CA SER A 4 3.37 -0.41 4.25
C SER A 4 3.43 -0.24 2.74
N GLY A 5 2.90 0.85 2.25
CA GLY A 5 3.14 1.30 0.87
C GLY A 5 4.60 1.67 0.67
N VAL A 6 5.11 1.40 -0.52
CA VAL A 6 6.51 1.67 -0.86
C VAL A 6 6.58 2.76 -1.94
N GLY A 7 7.04 3.93 -1.54
CA GLY A 7 7.44 5.00 -2.45
C GLY A 7 8.95 5.15 -2.42
N THR A 8 9.49 6.25 -1.87
CA THR A 8 10.95 6.42 -1.71
C THR A 8 11.61 5.33 -0.86
N GLY A 9 10.82 4.57 -0.10
CA GLY A 9 11.31 3.48 0.74
C GLY A 9 11.76 3.89 2.14
N GLY A 10 11.81 5.19 2.45
CA GLY A 10 12.29 5.66 3.76
C GLY A 10 11.48 5.13 4.94
N THR A 11 10.15 5.15 4.83
CA THR A 11 9.25 4.67 5.88
C THR A 11 9.43 3.17 6.12
N ILE A 12 9.28 2.34 5.09
CA ILE A 12 9.33 0.88 5.24
C ILE A 12 10.72 0.41 5.65
N THR A 13 11.80 1.01 5.09
CA THR A 13 13.18 0.70 5.44
C THR A 13 13.48 1.04 6.90
N GLY A 14 13.08 2.24 7.35
CA GLY A 14 13.28 2.67 8.74
C GLY A 14 12.54 1.77 9.75
N ILE A 15 11.27 1.45 9.47
CA ILE A 15 10.46 0.55 10.30
C ILE A 15 11.10 -0.85 10.33
N ALA A 16 11.43 -1.39 9.15
CA ALA A 16 11.99 -2.73 9.04
C ALA A 16 13.34 -2.84 9.77
N LYS A 17 14.23 -1.88 9.57
CA LYS A 17 15.54 -1.84 10.20
C LYS A 17 15.44 -1.85 11.73
N TYR A 18 14.57 -1.02 12.28
CA TYR A 18 14.37 -0.96 13.73
C TYR A 18 13.70 -2.23 14.29
N LEU A 19 12.59 -2.67 13.67
CA LEU A 19 11.81 -3.78 14.22
C LEU A 19 12.51 -5.12 14.07
N LYS A 20 13.24 -5.38 12.97
CA LYS A 20 14.01 -6.62 12.81
C LYS A 20 15.16 -6.74 13.83
N GLN A 21 15.70 -5.61 14.31
CA GLN A 21 16.65 -5.63 15.45
C GLN A 21 16.00 -6.10 16.76
N LYS A 22 14.72 -5.81 16.96
CA LYS A 22 13.97 -6.20 18.17
C LYS A 22 13.32 -7.57 18.04
N ASN A 23 12.88 -7.92 16.87
CA ASN A 23 12.26 -9.19 16.55
C ASN A 23 12.62 -9.61 15.10
N PRO A 24 13.67 -10.41 14.90
CA PRO A 24 14.09 -10.85 13.55
C PRO A 24 13.01 -11.58 12.75
N GLU A 25 12.05 -12.21 13.44
CA GLU A 25 10.97 -12.98 12.82
C GLU A 25 9.81 -12.11 12.29
N ILE A 26 9.83 -10.79 12.56
CA ILE A 26 8.77 -9.92 12.08
C ILE A 26 8.75 -9.88 10.55
N LYS A 27 7.57 -10.07 9.98
CA LYS A 27 7.37 -10.00 8.53
C LYS A 27 7.06 -8.58 8.09
N ILE A 28 7.83 -8.11 7.12
CA ILE A 28 7.69 -6.79 6.50
C ILE A 28 7.17 -6.98 5.08
N ILE A 29 6.01 -6.43 4.79
CA ILE A 29 5.32 -6.55 3.50
C ILE A 29 5.26 -5.18 2.84
N GLY A 30 5.80 -5.09 1.63
CA GLY A 30 5.67 -3.92 0.77
C GLY A 30 4.40 -3.99 -0.08
N ALA A 31 3.57 -2.96 -0.04
CA ALA A 31 2.46 -2.79 -0.98
C ALA A 31 2.92 -1.86 -2.11
N ASP A 32 2.76 -2.32 -3.35
CA ASP A 32 3.29 -1.64 -4.53
C ASP A 32 2.25 -1.69 -5.67
N PRO A 33 2.02 -0.59 -6.41
CA PRO A 33 1.04 -0.61 -7.50
C PRO A 33 1.57 -1.39 -8.70
N PHE A 34 0.68 -2.00 -9.47
CA PHE A 34 1.01 -2.44 -10.82
C PHE A 34 1.44 -1.23 -11.65
N GLY A 35 2.49 -1.37 -12.45
CA GLY A 35 3.14 -0.28 -13.19
C GLY A 35 4.38 0.30 -12.50
N SER A 36 4.59 -0.01 -11.22
CA SER A 36 5.85 0.24 -10.49
C SER A 36 6.78 -0.97 -10.59
N ILE A 37 8.10 -0.73 -10.48
CA ILE A 37 9.11 -1.81 -10.49
C ILE A 37 9.57 -2.22 -9.09
N LEU A 38 9.20 -1.49 -8.04
CA LEU A 38 9.73 -1.69 -6.68
C LEU A 38 9.43 -3.10 -6.13
N GLY A 39 8.24 -3.59 -6.39
CA GLY A 39 7.78 -4.93 -6.01
C GLY A 39 8.10 -6.03 -7.03
N GLY A 40 9.00 -5.75 -7.97
CA GLY A 40 9.35 -6.65 -9.06
C GLY A 40 8.54 -6.40 -10.34
N GLY A 41 8.97 -7.04 -11.43
CA GLY A 41 8.48 -6.81 -12.78
C GLY A 41 9.30 -5.74 -13.51
N ASN A 42 9.17 -5.72 -14.83
CA ASN A 42 9.90 -4.79 -15.72
C ASN A 42 8.95 -3.87 -16.50
N GLU A 43 7.63 -4.03 -16.29
CA GLU A 43 6.64 -3.24 -17.00
C GLU A 43 6.32 -1.98 -16.25
N VAL A 44 6.62 -0.83 -16.85
CA VAL A 44 6.28 0.50 -16.35
C VAL A 44 5.08 1.01 -17.14
N PHE A 45 3.99 1.30 -16.43
CA PHE A 45 2.81 1.92 -17.02
C PHE A 45 2.09 2.82 -16.00
N PRO A 46 1.29 3.79 -16.47
CA PRO A 46 0.60 4.71 -15.59
C PRO A 46 -0.39 4.01 -14.66
N TYR A 47 -0.41 4.46 -13.40
CA TYR A 47 -1.43 4.15 -12.40
C TYR A 47 -1.92 5.44 -11.74
N LYS A 48 -3.05 5.38 -11.02
CA LYS A 48 -3.73 6.55 -10.45
C LYS A 48 -3.53 6.69 -8.94
N VAL A 49 -3.13 5.63 -8.24
CA VAL A 49 -2.81 5.73 -6.82
C VAL A 49 -1.58 6.60 -6.63
N GLU A 50 -1.60 7.47 -5.62
CA GLU A 50 -0.56 8.46 -5.40
C GLU A 50 0.31 8.11 -4.18
N GLY A 51 1.56 8.58 -4.19
CA GLY A 51 2.48 8.51 -3.06
C GLY A 51 3.24 7.19 -2.90
N ILE A 52 2.96 6.20 -3.74
CA ILE A 52 3.65 4.90 -3.74
C ILE A 52 4.00 4.48 -5.17
N GLY A 53 4.98 3.58 -5.29
CA GLY A 53 5.47 3.08 -6.57
C GLY A 53 6.48 4.03 -7.23
N TYR A 54 7.43 3.43 -7.98
CA TYR A 54 8.40 4.15 -8.81
C TYR A 54 8.80 3.30 -10.03
N ASP A 55 9.38 3.96 -11.02
CA ASP A 55 10.02 3.38 -12.21
C ASP A 55 11.54 3.25 -12.08
N PHE A 56 12.08 3.52 -10.89
CA PHE A 56 13.48 3.32 -10.49
C PHE A 56 13.55 2.90 -9.02
N PHE A 57 14.70 2.41 -8.59
CA PHE A 57 14.94 2.05 -7.18
C PHE A 57 15.59 3.24 -6.45
N PRO A 58 14.87 3.87 -5.48
CA PRO A 58 15.45 4.94 -4.67
C PRO A 58 16.57 4.44 -3.77
N ASP A 59 17.62 5.22 -3.58
CA ASP A 59 18.79 4.87 -2.76
C ASP A 59 18.45 4.58 -1.28
N VAL A 60 17.36 5.20 -0.80
CA VAL A 60 16.88 5.01 0.58
C VAL A 60 16.20 3.65 0.79
N LEU A 61 15.74 3.03 -0.28
CA LEU A 61 15.02 1.76 -0.22
C LEU A 61 15.98 0.57 -0.05
N ASP A 62 15.91 -0.07 1.11
CA ASP A 62 16.64 -1.32 1.36
C ASP A 62 15.70 -2.54 1.17
N ASN A 63 15.70 -3.09 -0.04
CA ASN A 63 14.89 -4.24 -0.39
C ASN A 63 15.27 -5.53 0.36
N SER A 64 16.47 -5.61 0.93
CA SER A 64 16.91 -6.78 1.69
C SER A 64 16.12 -6.96 2.99
N LEU A 65 15.47 -5.91 3.48
CA LEU A 65 14.67 -5.91 4.69
C LEU A 65 13.19 -6.25 4.46
N ILE A 66 12.75 -6.31 3.20
CA ILE A 66 11.35 -6.57 2.84
C ILE A 66 11.19 -8.06 2.53
N ASP A 67 10.34 -8.74 3.29
CA ASP A 67 10.14 -10.18 3.16
C ASP A 67 9.28 -10.55 1.92
N LYS A 68 8.35 -9.67 1.54
CA LYS A 68 7.45 -9.90 0.40
C LYS A 68 6.88 -8.59 -0.11
N TYR A 69 6.68 -8.52 -1.41
CA TYR A 69 5.83 -7.50 -2.03
C TYR A 69 4.47 -8.07 -2.45
N VAL A 70 3.45 -7.22 -2.37
CA VAL A 70 2.12 -7.50 -2.92
C VAL A 70 1.78 -6.37 -3.88
N LYS A 71 1.60 -6.74 -5.16
CA LYS A 71 1.18 -5.80 -6.22
C LYS A 71 -0.33 -5.63 -6.18
N VAL A 72 -0.78 -4.39 -6.30
CA VAL A 72 -2.21 -4.05 -6.24
C VAL A 72 -2.56 -3.10 -7.40
N ASN A 73 -3.72 -3.29 -8.02
CA ASN A 73 -4.22 -2.39 -9.05
C ASN A 73 -4.97 -1.19 -8.43
N ASP A 74 -5.22 -0.17 -9.26
CA ASP A 74 -5.92 1.04 -8.83
C ASP A 74 -7.36 0.76 -8.39
N GLU A 75 -8.08 -0.13 -9.09
CA GLU A 75 -9.48 -0.43 -8.79
C GLU A 75 -9.62 -1.02 -7.38
N ASP A 76 -8.83 -2.03 -7.05
CA ASP A 76 -8.82 -2.64 -5.72
C ASP A 76 -8.38 -1.63 -4.64
N SER A 77 -7.39 -0.79 -4.96
CA SER A 77 -6.90 0.24 -4.05
C SER A 77 -8.00 1.25 -3.70
N PHE A 78 -8.71 1.77 -4.70
CA PHE A 78 -9.76 2.77 -4.47
C PHE A 78 -11.04 2.17 -3.88
N ASP A 79 -11.41 0.94 -4.26
CA ASP A 79 -12.54 0.25 -3.65
C ASP A 79 -12.31 0.05 -2.15
N ILE A 80 -11.16 -0.49 -1.76
CA ILE A 80 -10.83 -0.67 -0.33
C ILE A 80 -10.75 0.67 0.40
N ALA A 81 -10.13 1.70 -0.19
CA ALA A 81 -10.07 3.03 0.44
C ALA A 81 -11.48 3.59 0.70
N ARG A 82 -12.40 3.49 -0.26
CA ARG A 82 -13.80 3.90 -0.12
C ARG A 82 -14.53 3.07 0.94
N GLN A 83 -14.28 1.76 1.01
CA GLN A 83 -14.83 0.90 2.06
C GLN A 83 -14.32 1.26 3.45
N LEU A 84 -13.03 1.58 3.61
CA LEU A 84 -12.47 2.06 4.87
C LEU A 84 -13.14 3.34 5.36
N ILE A 85 -13.39 4.28 4.44
CA ILE A 85 -14.13 5.51 4.75
C ILE A 85 -15.56 5.19 5.16
N LYS A 86 -16.28 4.38 4.37
CA LYS A 86 -17.70 4.12 4.55
C LYS A 86 -18.02 3.22 5.74
N LYS A 87 -17.22 2.17 5.96
CA LYS A 87 -17.53 1.12 6.95
C LYS A 87 -16.79 1.31 8.27
N GLU A 88 -15.56 1.87 8.21
CA GLU A 88 -14.69 1.99 9.39
C GLU A 88 -14.53 3.44 9.86
N GLY A 89 -15.01 4.43 9.09
CA GLY A 89 -14.86 5.85 9.40
C GLY A 89 -13.41 6.35 9.28
N LEU A 90 -12.53 5.63 8.60
CA LEU A 90 -11.13 5.99 8.41
C LEU A 90 -10.99 6.88 7.18
N LEU A 91 -10.86 8.18 7.40
CA LEU A 91 -10.73 9.19 6.35
C LEU A 91 -9.32 9.21 5.78
N CYS A 92 -8.95 8.17 5.04
CA CYS A 92 -7.60 7.92 4.51
C CYS A 92 -7.47 8.21 3.01
N GLY A 93 -6.22 8.25 2.52
CA GLY A 93 -5.90 8.39 1.10
C GLY A 93 -6.00 7.08 0.32
N GLY A 94 -5.85 7.16 -1.01
CA GLY A 94 -5.98 6.00 -1.91
C GLY A 94 -4.94 4.90 -1.66
N SER A 95 -3.70 5.27 -1.36
CA SER A 95 -2.63 4.31 -1.04
C SER A 95 -2.89 3.50 0.24
N SER A 96 -3.74 4.02 1.14
CA SER A 96 -4.19 3.25 2.30
C SER A 96 -5.04 2.05 1.89
N GLY A 97 -5.85 2.19 0.84
CA GLY A 97 -6.57 1.06 0.24
C GLY A 97 -5.61 0.01 -0.33
N THR A 98 -4.57 0.44 -1.04
CA THR A 98 -3.50 -0.45 -1.52
C THR A 98 -2.87 -1.25 -0.38
N VAL A 99 -2.51 -0.56 0.71
CA VAL A 99 -1.89 -1.18 1.90
C VAL A 99 -2.83 -2.18 2.57
N VAL A 100 -4.10 -1.82 2.76
CA VAL A 100 -5.07 -2.71 3.41
C VAL A 100 -5.40 -3.91 2.52
N TRP A 101 -5.56 -3.73 1.21
CA TRP A 101 -5.72 -4.84 0.29
C TRP A 101 -4.53 -5.82 0.37
N ALA A 102 -3.31 -5.30 0.30
CA ALA A 102 -2.09 -6.10 0.43
C ALA A 102 -2.02 -6.81 1.80
N ALA A 103 -2.48 -6.15 2.86
CA ALA A 103 -2.53 -6.72 4.19
C ALA A 103 -3.52 -7.89 4.28
N LEU A 104 -4.71 -7.76 3.69
CA LEU A 104 -5.71 -8.83 3.65
C LEU A 104 -5.15 -10.07 2.93
N GLU A 105 -4.43 -9.89 1.82
CA GLU A 105 -3.77 -10.99 1.11
C GLU A 105 -2.65 -11.63 1.94
N ALA A 106 -1.77 -10.80 2.52
CA ALA A 106 -0.64 -11.30 3.31
C ALA A 106 -1.09 -11.97 4.61
N ALA A 107 -2.16 -11.46 5.25
CA ALA A 107 -2.68 -11.96 6.51
C ALA A 107 -3.27 -13.37 6.42
N LYS A 108 -3.58 -13.88 5.22
CA LYS A 108 -4.00 -15.28 5.01
C LYS A 108 -2.97 -16.30 5.54
N SER A 109 -1.71 -15.89 5.67
CA SER A 109 -0.62 -16.71 6.24
C SER A 109 -0.51 -16.65 7.77
N LEU A 110 -1.24 -15.75 8.42
CA LEU A 110 -1.17 -15.56 9.87
C LEU A 110 -1.93 -16.65 10.62
N LYS A 111 -1.39 -17.01 11.77
CA LYS A 111 -2.01 -17.94 12.73
C LYS A 111 -2.84 -17.18 13.76
N LYS A 112 -3.75 -17.88 14.43
CA LYS A 112 -4.54 -17.32 15.54
C LYS A 112 -3.64 -16.63 16.57
N GLY A 113 -3.99 -15.40 16.95
CA GLY A 113 -3.25 -14.58 17.91
C GLY A 113 -2.14 -13.70 17.31
N GLN A 114 -1.75 -13.93 16.06
CA GLN A 114 -0.83 -13.04 15.36
C GLN A 114 -1.54 -11.78 14.88
N LYS A 115 -0.78 -10.68 14.75
CA LYS A 115 -1.30 -9.37 14.38
C LYS A 115 -0.69 -8.88 13.06
N CYS A 116 -1.51 -8.21 12.24
CA CYS A 116 -1.10 -7.47 11.06
C CYS A 116 -1.34 -5.98 11.32
N LEU A 117 -0.30 -5.16 11.20
CA LEU A 117 -0.37 -3.71 11.30
C LEU A 117 -0.23 -3.10 9.92
N CYS A 118 -1.13 -2.19 9.55
CA CYS A 118 -1.12 -1.43 8.31
C CYS A 118 -0.71 0.02 8.58
N ILE A 119 0.19 0.56 7.75
CA ILE A 119 0.54 1.99 7.79
C ILE A 119 -0.35 2.74 6.81
N LEU A 120 -1.29 3.54 7.33
CA LEU A 120 -2.14 4.44 6.54
C LEU A 120 -1.45 5.81 6.49
N ALA A 121 -0.83 6.14 5.37
CA ALA A 121 0.18 7.18 5.29
C ALA A 121 -0.39 8.61 5.33
N ASP A 122 -1.58 8.81 4.75
CA ASP A 122 -2.19 10.13 4.66
C ASP A 122 -3.73 10.11 4.77
N GLY A 123 -4.30 11.30 4.84
CA GLY A 123 -5.72 11.51 5.00
C GLY A 123 -6.43 11.87 3.68
N ILE A 124 -7.75 11.88 3.73
CA ILE A 124 -8.67 12.08 2.60
C ILE A 124 -8.56 13.46 1.92
N ARG A 125 -8.03 14.48 2.61
CA ARG A 125 -8.10 15.88 2.22
C ARG A 125 -7.72 16.16 0.75
N ASN A 126 -6.66 15.52 0.27
CA ASN A 126 -6.13 15.76 -1.08
C ASN A 126 -6.87 14.95 -2.17
N TYR A 127 -7.88 14.16 -1.78
CA TYR A 127 -8.55 13.21 -2.67
C TYR A 127 -10.06 13.45 -2.82
N MET A 128 -10.58 14.53 -2.25
CA MET A 128 -12.02 14.86 -2.30
C MET A 128 -12.58 14.99 -3.73
N SER A 129 -11.75 15.47 -4.67
CA SER A 129 -12.08 15.58 -6.10
C SER A 129 -11.51 14.44 -6.96
N LYS A 130 -10.98 13.39 -6.33
CA LYS A 130 -10.41 12.21 -6.96
C LYS A 130 -11.22 10.96 -6.59
N PHE A 131 -10.62 9.90 -6.10
CA PHE A 131 -11.28 8.62 -5.83
C PHE A 131 -12.46 8.68 -4.84
N VAL A 132 -12.59 9.75 -4.08
CA VAL A 132 -13.76 9.99 -3.21
C VAL A 132 -15.00 10.39 -4.03
N SER A 133 -14.81 11.07 -5.16
CA SER A 133 -15.88 11.51 -6.06
C SER A 133 -16.33 10.38 -6.99
N ASP A 134 -17.63 10.08 -7.00
CA ASP A 134 -18.23 9.11 -7.93
C ASP A 134 -18.06 9.54 -9.40
N GLU A 135 -18.10 10.84 -9.68
CA GLU A 135 -17.87 11.39 -11.02
C GLU A 135 -16.44 11.08 -11.50
N TRP A 136 -15.45 11.28 -10.64
CA TRP A 136 -14.05 10.98 -10.95
C TRP A 136 -13.86 9.47 -11.16
N MET A 137 -14.46 8.62 -10.32
CA MET A 137 -14.40 7.17 -10.47
C MET A 137 -14.96 6.72 -11.83
N LYS A 138 -16.16 7.22 -12.21
CA LYS A 138 -16.77 6.94 -13.53
C LYS A 138 -15.90 7.42 -14.69
N LYS A 139 -15.36 8.65 -14.61
CA LYS A 139 -14.49 9.23 -15.65
C LYS A 139 -13.21 8.40 -15.87
N ASN A 140 -12.73 7.71 -14.86
CA ASN A 140 -11.55 6.86 -14.92
C ASN A 140 -11.89 5.36 -15.09
N ASN A 141 -13.14 5.01 -15.37
CA ASN A 141 -13.65 3.66 -15.58
C ASN A 141 -13.49 2.72 -14.36
N PHE A 142 -13.52 3.27 -13.15
CA PHE A 142 -13.55 2.51 -11.91
C PHE A 142 -14.99 2.26 -11.44
N LYS A 143 -15.21 1.17 -10.72
CA LYS A 143 -16.50 0.86 -10.07
C LYS A 143 -16.82 1.88 -8.95
N ILE A 144 -18.12 2.03 -8.65
CA ILE A 144 -18.63 2.94 -7.62
C ILE A 144 -19.17 2.17 -6.44
#